data_999e2792e12acd0d463dbd59bbcf9a2a
#
_entry.id   999e2792e12acd0d463dbd59bbcf9a2a
#
_cell.length_a   1.000
_cell.length_b   1.000
_cell.length_c   1.000
_cell.angle_alpha   90.00
_cell.angle_beta   90.00
_cell.angle_gamma   90.00
#
_symmetry.space_group_name_H-M   'P 1'
#
loop_
_entity.id
_entity.type
_entity.pdbx_description
1 polymer ?
#
loop_
_entity_poly.entity_id
_entity_poly.type
_entity_poly.pdbx_seq_one_letter_code
_entity_poly.pdbx_strand_id
1 'polypeptide(L)'
;MKNTNDDRYLKKNGKTVKKNYVARKNSLKKDTDKKLFSKGFVFLLIILALATVTICAYFHPYMQISDIYVTGNNTISDSEIIGYLSNPIGKNILFYKINESEENLKKLDKIDSVEIKKVFPNILSVKIDENYPLFYQENENEIYFISNKCKVLKADIKDYDKSLVKIKGTKIKKTIGQNFTSSKATIDFINEIQKFPYFKDLKELNLENKTEIGIMLRDIDVNFGDLNNINFKLKLLDHIISEIKNKDIKVSSIDLNNGKNPIVKVYSKSFNENLNK
;
A
#
# COMPACT_ATOMS: atom_id res chain seq x y z
N MET A 1 -70.94 -2.22 52.73
CA MET A 1 -72.33 -1.85 53.05
C MET A 1 -73.25 -2.24 51.92
N LYS A 2 -74.14 -3.19 52.27
CA LYS A 2 -75.41 -3.62 51.74
C LYS A 2 -75.81 -3.29 50.30
N ASN A 3 -75.82 -4.39 49.53
CA ASN A 3 -76.69 -4.56 48.35
C ASN A 3 -78.14 -4.39 48.71
N THR A 4 -78.85 -3.56 48.04
CA THR A 4 -80.31 -3.56 47.98
C THR A 4 -80.76 -4.04 46.64
N ASN A 5 -81.22 -5.31 46.62
CA ASN A 5 -82.03 -5.83 45.52
C ASN A 5 -83.37 -5.13 45.54
N ASP A 6 -83.70 -4.36 44.56
CA ASP A 6 -84.99 -3.76 44.32
C ASP A 6 -85.79 -4.67 43.36
N ASP A 7 -86.51 -5.66 43.98
CA ASP A 7 -87.42 -6.56 43.30
C ASP A 7 -88.78 -5.87 43.12
N ARG A 8 -89.03 -5.23 41.96
CA ARG A 8 -90.35 -4.68 41.63
C ARG A 8 -91.27 -5.78 41.09
N TYR A 9 -92.27 -6.09 41.88
CA TYR A 9 -93.34 -7.01 41.42
C TYR A 9 -94.53 -6.23 40.90
N LEU A 10 -94.97 -6.55 39.69
CA LEU A 10 -96.25 -6.06 39.18
C LEU A 10 -97.33 -7.17 39.31
N LYS A 11 -98.40 -6.82 40.04
CA LYS A 11 -99.53 -7.72 40.22
C LYS A 11 -100.53 -7.57 39.08
N LYS A 12 -100.74 -8.61 38.29
CA LYS A 12 -101.83 -8.70 37.30
C LYS A 12 -102.50 -10.09 37.46
N ASN A 13 -103.80 -10.09 37.74
CA ASN A 13 -104.61 -11.27 37.83
C ASN A 13 -104.16 -12.34 38.87
N GLY A 14 -103.84 -11.93 40.09
CA GLY A 14 -103.66 -12.85 41.21
C GLY A 14 -102.43 -13.82 41.14
N LYS A 15 -101.60 -13.71 40.13
CA LYS A 15 -100.33 -14.48 40.09
C LYS A 15 -99.14 -13.56 39.92
N THR A 16 -98.17 -13.72 40.78
CA THR A 16 -96.93 -13.03 40.77
C THR A 16 -95.98 -13.58 39.65
N VAL A 17 -95.63 -12.80 38.67
CA VAL A 17 -94.71 -13.20 37.62
C VAL A 17 -93.40 -12.43 37.85
N LYS A 18 -92.36 -13.19 38.03
CA LYS A 18 -91.02 -12.62 38.06
C LYS A 18 -90.63 -12.17 36.62
N LYS A 19 -90.36 -10.89 36.49
CA LYS A 19 -89.81 -10.34 35.25
C LYS A 19 -88.30 -10.39 35.25
N ASN A 20 -87.77 -11.35 34.56
CA ASN A 20 -86.30 -11.36 34.42
C ASN A 20 -85.91 -10.24 33.47
N TYR A 21 -85.24 -9.21 33.98
CA TYR A 21 -84.58 -8.22 33.20
C TYR A 21 -83.21 -8.77 32.79
N VAL A 22 -83.10 -9.22 31.54
CA VAL A 22 -81.81 -9.47 30.94
C VAL A 22 -81.17 -8.09 30.68
N ALA A 23 -80.25 -7.67 31.57
CA ALA A 23 -79.44 -6.53 31.33
C ALA A 23 -78.58 -6.81 30.05
N ARG A 24 -78.95 -6.21 28.94
CA ARG A 24 -78.12 -6.14 27.77
C ARG A 24 -76.87 -5.35 28.13
N LYS A 25 -75.81 -6.06 28.54
CA LYS A 25 -74.46 -5.48 28.63
C LYS A 25 -74.03 -5.12 27.20
N ASN A 26 -74.29 -3.86 26.83
CA ASN A 26 -73.64 -3.27 25.67
C ASN A 26 -72.15 -3.24 25.98
N SER A 27 -71.45 -4.31 25.71
CA SER A 27 -70.00 -4.26 25.56
C SER A 27 -69.70 -3.39 24.33
N LEU A 28 -69.42 -2.11 24.58
CA LEU A 28 -68.69 -1.34 23.62
C LEU A 28 -67.36 -2.09 23.44
N LYS A 29 -67.33 -2.99 22.47
CA LYS A 29 -66.09 -3.45 21.88
C LYS A 29 -65.43 -2.18 21.35
N LYS A 30 -64.47 -1.66 22.09
CA LYS A 30 -63.44 -0.79 21.56
C LYS A 30 -62.70 -1.66 20.55
N ASP A 31 -63.17 -1.63 19.31
CA ASP A 31 -62.38 -2.09 18.17
C ASP A 31 -61.17 -1.15 18.09
N THR A 32 -60.18 -1.46 18.89
CA THR A 32 -58.83 -1.05 18.57
C THR A 32 -58.50 -1.84 17.30
N ASP A 33 -58.84 -1.23 16.17
CA ASP A 33 -58.26 -1.59 14.87
C ASP A 33 -56.77 -1.41 14.97
N LYS A 34 -56.10 -2.31 15.66
CA LYS A 34 -54.72 -2.64 15.40
C LYS A 34 -54.74 -3.30 14.01
N LYS A 35 -54.81 -2.48 12.97
CA LYS A 35 -54.38 -2.91 11.65
C LYS A 35 -52.95 -3.37 11.84
N LEU A 36 -52.78 -4.63 12.16
CA LEU A 36 -51.50 -5.31 12.02
C LEU A 36 -51.17 -5.15 10.54
N PHE A 37 -50.28 -4.20 10.24
CA PHE A 37 -49.68 -4.11 8.91
C PHE A 37 -49.32 -5.54 8.52
N SER A 38 -49.85 -6.02 7.42
CA SER A 38 -49.57 -7.39 6.99
C SER A 38 -48.04 -7.53 6.95
N LYS A 39 -47.51 -8.68 7.35
CA LYS A 39 -46.05 -8.92 7.31
C LYS A 39 -45.44 -8.53 5.96
N GLY A 40 -46.20 -8.69 4.88
CA GLY A 40 -45.80 -8.25 3.53
C GLY A 40 -45.70 -6.73 3.39
N PHE A 41 -46.57 -5.94 4.06
CA PHE A 41 -46.45 -4.47 4.02
C PHE A 41 -45.23 -3.97 4.78
N VAL A 42 -44.92 -4.55 5.94
CA VAL A 42 -43.70 -4.25 6.68
C VAL A 42 -42.46 -4.60 5.88
N PHE A 43 -42.46 -5.74 5.22
CA PHE A 43 -41.38 -6.17 4.30
C PHE A 43 -41.20 -5.19 3.13
N LEU A 44 -42.27 -4.74 2.52
CA LEU A 44 -42.26 -3.75 1.46
C LEU A 44 -41.65 -2.42 1.94
N LEU A 45 -42.01 -1.95 3.14
CA LEU A 45 -41.43 -0.74 3.73
C LEU A 45 -39.92 -0.87 3.99
N ILE A 46 -39.48 -2.05 4.45
CA ILE A 46 -38.03 -2.32 4.64
C ILE A 46 -37.29 -2.25 3.28
N ILE A 47 -37.83 -2.86 2.23
CA ILE A 47 -37.25 -2.79 0.89
C ILE A 47 -37.18 -1.35 0.40
N LEU A 48 -38.25 -0.59 0.56
CA LEU A 48 -38.29 0.82 0.16
C LEU A 48 -37.28 1.67 0.94
N ALA A 49 -37.16 1.46 2.24
CA ALA A 49 -36.16 2.13 3.07
C ALA A 49 -34.75 1.79 2.64
N LEU A 50 -34.44 0.51 2.40
CA LEU A 50 -33.13 0.08 1.89
C LEU A 50 -32.83 0.71 0.53
N ALA A 51 -33.80 0.73 -0.41
CA ALA A 51 -33.64 1.37 -1.70
C ALA A 51 -33.36 2.88 -1.55
N THR A 52 -34.07 3.56 -0.67
CA THR A 52 -33.85 4.99 -0.41
C THR A 52 -32.46 5.25 0.16
N VAL A 53 -32.01 4.46 1.14
CA VAL A 53 -30.66 4.56 1.72
C VAL A 53 -29.59 4.33 0.64
N THR A 54 -29.78 3.34 -0.23
CA THR A 54 -28.84 3.03 -1.32
C THR A 54 -28.77 4.19 -2.32
N ILE A 55 -29.92 4.75 -2.70
CA ILE A 55 -29.97 5.93 -3.61
C ILE A 55 -29.31 7.15 -2.98
N CYS A 56 -29.61 7.43 -1.71
CA CYS A 56 -28.97 8.53 -0.99
C CYS A 56 -27.45 8.34 -0.91
N ALA A 57 -26.98 7.13 -0.58
CA ALA A 57 -25.54 6.84 -0.54
C ALA A 57 -24.88 6.96 -1.93
N TYR A 58 -25.59 6.61 -3.00
CA TYR A 58 -25.07 6.73 -4.36
C TYR A 58 -24.83 8.18 -4.77
N PHE A 59 -25.78 9.06 -4.49
CA PHE A 59 -25.71 10.47 -4.89
C PHE A 59 -25.04 11.40 -3.85
N HIS A 60 -24.70 10.88 -2.67
CA HIS A 60 -24.13 11.70 -1.61
C HIS A 60 -22.72 12.20 -1.99
N PRO A 61 -22.47 13.52 -2.05
CA PRO A 61 -21.17 14.07 -2.44
C PRO A 61 -20.00 13.55 -1.58
N TYR A 62 -20.27 13.23 -0.32
CA TYR A 62 -19.27 12.71 0.63
C TYR A 62 -18.73 11.33 0.27
N MET A 63 -19.42 10.57 -0.58
CA MET A 63 -19.00 9.28 -1.10
C MET A 63 -18.35 9.36 -2.49
N GLN A 64 -18.19 10.57 -3.03
CA GLN A 64 -17.50 10.77 -4.30
C GLN A 64 -16.00 10.82 -4.06
N ILE A 65 -15.24 10.07 -4.84
CA ILE A 65 -13.79 10.04 -4.77
C ILE A 65 -13.26 11.45 -5.04
N SER A 66 -12.61 12.05 -4.06
CA SER A 66 -11.98 13.36 -4.13
C SER A 66 -10.47 13.30 -4.24
N ASP A 67 -9.85 12.26 -3.63
CA ASP A 67 -8.41 12.16 -3.51
C ASP A 67 -7.91 10.77 -3.88
N ILE A 68 -6.70 10.74 -4.43
CA ILE A 68 -5.99 9.53 -4.81
C ILE A 68 -4.58 9.61 -4.27
N TYR A 69 -4.22 8.67 -3.42
CA TYR A 69 -2.85 8.53 -2.91
C TYR A 69 -2.13 7.42 -3.65
N VAL A 70 -1.09 7.78 -4.38
CA VAL A 70 -0.21 6.84 -5.07
C VAL A 70 1.04 6.62 -4.22
N THR A 71 1.47 5.37 -4.11
CA THR A 71 2.68 4.98 -3.36
C THR A 71 3.41 3.85 -4.06
N GLY A 72 4.73 3.80 -3.88
CA GLY A 72 5.58 2.73 -4.42
C GLY A 72 5.99 2.93 -5.88
N ASN A 73 5.57 4.03 -6.51
CA ASN A 73 6.07 4.47 -7.80
C ASN A 73 7.41 5.20 -7.64
N ASN A 74 8.28 5.04 -8.59
CA ASN A 74 9.64 5.61 -8.60
C ASN A 74 9.97 6.29 -9.93
N THR A 75 9.66 5.64 -11.04
CA THR A 75 9.93 6.13 -12.40
C THR A 75 8.66 6.61 -13.11
N ILE A 76 7.49 6.15 -12.68
CA ILE A 76 6.19 6.53 -13.24
C ILE A 76 5.61 7.64 -12.36
N SER A 77 5.17 8.74 -12.96
CA SER A 77 4.56 9.85 -12.20
C SER A 77 3.17 9.50 -11.68
N ASP A 78 2.75 10.11 -10.56
CA ASP A 78 1.40 9.96 -10.01
C ASP A 78 0.32 10.30 -11.05
N SER A 79 0.55 11.35 -11.84
CA SER A 79 -0.38 11.79 -12.89
C SER A 79 -0.56 10.75 -13.99
N GLU A 80 0.52 10.06 -14.36
CA GLU A 80 0.48 8.98 -15.34
C GLU A 80 -0.31 7.79 -14.78
N ILE A 81 -0.03 7.36 -13.55
CA ILE A 81 -0.75 6.28 -12.87
C ILE A 81 -2.25 6.60 -12.77
N ILE A 82 -2.58 7.82 -12.34
CA ILE A 82 -3.98 8.28 -12.24
C ILE A 82 -4.68 8.25 -13.61
N GLY A 83 -3.96 8.54 -14.69
CA GLY A 83 -4.49 8.49 -16.05
C GLY A 83 -4.97 7.09 -16.47
N TYR A 84 -4.39 6.02 -15.92
CA TYR A 84 -4.83 4.64 -16.16
C TYR A 84 -5.99 4.17 -15.26
N LEU A 85 -6.37 4.99 -14.27
CA LEU A 85 -7.50 4.70 -13.39
C LEU A 85 -8.81 5.17 -14.02
N SER A 86 -9.47 4.50 -14.83
CA SER A 86 -10.83 4.73 -15.42
C SER A 86 -11.61 5.97 -14.88
N ASN A 87 -10.99 7.16 -14.84
CA ASN A 87 -11.53 8.44 -14.33
C ASN A 87 -12.21 8.30 -12.94
N PRO A 88 -11.48 8.09 -11.86
CA PRO A 88 -12.06 7.83 -10.54
C PRO A 88 -12.68 9.06 -9.87
N ILE A 89 -12.13 10.25 -10.10
CA ILE A 89 -12.59 11.49 -9.44
C ILE A 89 -14.06 11.77 -9.75
N GLY A 90 -14.83 12.08 -8.72
CA GLY A 90 -16.27 12.33 -8.79
C GLY A 90 -17.14 11.06 -8.88
N LYS A 91 -16.57 9.89 -9.09
CA LYS A 91 -17.31 8.61 -9.02
C LYS A 91 -17.55 8.20 -7.59
N ASN A 92 -18.69 7.57 -7.33
CA ASN A 92 -18.99 7.04 -6.00
C ASN A 92 -18.04 5.89 -5.64
N ILE A 93 -17.35 6.00 -4.50
CA ILE A 93 -16.34 5.02 -4.06
C ILE A 93 -16.90 3.62 -3.84
N LEU A 94 -18.18 3.48 -3.42
CA LEU A 94 -18.82 2.17 -3.20
C LEU A 94 -18.88 1.36 -4.50
N PHE A 95 -19.23 2.04 -5.60
CA PHE A 95 -19.49 1.43 -6.90
C PHE A 95 -18.31 1.50 -7.88
N TYR A 96 -17.22 2.15 -7.48
CA TYR A 96 -16.02 2.21 -8.30
C TYR A 96 -15.42 0.82 -8.51
N LYS A 97 -15.14 0.48 -9.78
CA LYS A 97 -14.63 -0.84 -10.19
C LYS A 97 -13.10 -0.86 -10.10
N ILE A 98 -12.58 -1.39 -8.99
CA ILE A 98 -11.12 -1.50 -8.76
C ILE A 98 -10.47 -2.42 -9.80
N ASN A 99 -11.05 -3.57 -10.07
CA ASN A 99 -10.45 -4.60 -10.93
C ASN A 99 -10.10 -4.08 -12.33
N GLU A 100 -10.98 -3.26 -12.93
CA GLU A 100 -10.74 -2.66 -14.24
C GLU A 100 -9.52 -1.72 -14.23
N SER A 101 -9.37 -0.95 -13.16
CA SER A 101 -8.23 -0.05 -12.98
C SER A 101 -6.92 -0.81 -12.73
N GLU A 102 -6.96 -1.88 -11.94
CA GLU A 102 -5.79 -2.75 -11.73
C GLU A 102 -5.35 -3.44 -13.01
N GLU A 103 -6.29 -3.93 -13.82
CA GLU A 103 -5.99 -4.54 -15.12
C GLU A 103 -5.35 -3.53 -16.09
N ASN A 104 -5.85 -2.30 -16.10
CA ASN A 104 -5.27 -1.26 -16.95
C ASN A 104 -3.84 -0.90 -16.53
N LEU A 105 -3.58 -0.76 -15.23
CA LEU A 105 -2.24 -0.49 -14.71
C LEU A 105 -1.27 -1.64 -14.96
N LYS A 106 -1.71 -2.90 -14.85
CA LYS A 106 -0.89 -4.09 -15.14
C LYS A 106 -0.47 -4.22 -16.59
N LYS A 107 -1.07 -3.46 -17.52
CA LYS A 107 -0.63 -3.42 -18.93
C LYS A 107 0.66 -2.62 -19.12
N LEU A 108 1.06 -1.83 -18.12
CA LEU A 108 2.34 -1.12 -18.13
C LEU A 108 3.48 -2.10 -17.82
N ASP A 109 4.42 -2.26 -18.73
CA ASP A 109 5.55 -3.20 -18.62
C ASP A 109 6.42 -2.97 -17.37
N LYS A 110 6.39 -1.74 -16.83
CA LYS A 110 7.14 -1.34 -15.63
C LYS A 110 6.43 -1.67 -14.31
N ILE A 111 5.24 -2.25 -14.35
CA ILE A 111 4.45 -2.56 -13.15
C ILE A 111 4.38 -4.07 -12.93
N ASP A 112 4.96 -4.55 -11.84
CA ASP A 112 4.88 -5.96 -11.42
C ASP A 112 3.56 -6.27 -10.73
N SER A 113 3.12 -5.38 -9.83
CA SER A 113 1.87 -5.56 -9.12
C SER A 113 1.22 -4.22 -8.75
N VAL A 114 -0.10 -4.26 -8.64
CA VAL A 114 -0.95 -3.13 -8.25
C VAL A 114 -1.90 -3.59 -7.16
N GLU A 115 -2.07 -2.79 -6.14
CA GLU A 115 -3.07 -2.97 -5.10
C GLU A 115 -3.86 -1.66 -4.95
N ILE A 116 -5.16 -1.68 -5.27
CA ILE A 116 -6.04 -0.52 -5.09
C ILE A 116 -6.98 -0.77 -3.92
N LYS A 117 -6.98 0.14 -2.95
CA LYS A 117 -7.86 0.07 -1.77
C LYS A 117 -8.79 1.28 -1.71
N LYS A 118 -10.04 1.03 -1.35
CA LYS A 118 -11.01 2.06 -1.00
C LYS A 118 -10.80 2.46 0.45
N VAL A 119 -10.38 3.70 0.67
CA VAL A 119 -10.27 4.32 2.00
C VAL A 119 -11.45 5.23 2.18
N PHE A 120 -12.47 4.75 2.87
CA PHE A 120 -13.70 5.49 3.08
C PHE A 120 -13.44 6.78 3.86
N PRO A 121 -14.18 7.85 3.56
CA PRO A 121 -15.37 7.88 2.69
C PRO A 121 -15.10 8.10 1.20
N ASN A 122 -13.97 8.70 0.79
CA ASN A 122 -13.80 9.30 -0.54
C ASN A 122 -12.37 9.22 -1.11
N ILE A 123 -11.52 8.33 -0.58
CA ILE A 123 -10.11 8.25 -0.98
C ILE A 123 -9.83 6.90 -1.66
N LEU A 124 -9.07 6.92 -2.76
CA LEU A 124 -8.43 5.72 -3.31
C LEU A 124 -6.95 5.68 -2.91
N SER A 125 -6.52 4.58 -2.34
CA SER A 125 -5.10 4.30 -2.12
C SER A 125 -4.63 3.33 -3.19
N VAL A 126 -3.67 3.76 -4.00
CA VAL A 126 -3.07 2.99 -5.10
C VAL A 126 -1.63 2.69 -4.71
N LYS A 127 -1.34 1.42 -4.47
CA LYS A 127 0.01 0.96 -4.21
C LYS A 127 0.55 0.25 -5.45
N ILE A 128 1.66 0.77 -5.98
CA ILE A 128 2.34 0.25 -7.14
C ILE A 128 3.62 -0.47 -6.69
N ASP A 129 3.93 -1.56 -7.34
CA ASP A 129 5.21 -2.24 -7.23
C ASP A 129 5.90 -2.20 -8.60
N GLU A 130 6.81 -1.22 -8.75
CA GLU A 130 7.51 -1.01 -10.01
C GLU A 130 8.67 -1.98 -10.21
N ASN A 131 8.93 -2.30 -11.48
CA ASN A 131 10.05 -3.07 -11.95
C ASN A 131 10.80 -2.26 -13.02
N TYR A 132 11.79 -1.49 -12.59
CA TYR A 132 12.53 -0.57 -13.45
C TYR A 132 14.02 -0.88 -13.44
N PRO A 133 14.79 -0.52 -14.50
CA PRO A 133 16.22 -0.69 -14.53
C PRO A 133 16.88 0.18 -13.45
N LEU A 134 17.71 -0.43 -12.62
CA LEU A 134 18.47 0.25 -11.57
C LEU A 134 19.96 -0.02 -11.70
N PHE A 135 20.30 -1.19 -12.28
CA PHE A 135 21.67 -1.61 -12.47
C PHE A 135 21.90 -1.99 -13.94
N TYR A 136 23.17 -1.95 -14.32
CA TYR A 136 23.60 -2.49 -15.60
C TYR A 136 24.92 -3.24 -15.46
N GLN A 137 25.14 -4.15 -16.38
CA GLN A 137 26.43 -4.84 -16.54
C GLN A 137 26.83 -4.85 -17.99
N GLU A 138 28.10 -4.53 -18.24
CA GLU A 138 28.74 -4.61 -19.55
C GLU A 138 29.49 -5.93 -19.66
N ASN A 139 29.21 -6.71 -20.70
CA ASN A 139 29.95 -7.89 -21.09
C ASN A 139 30.39 -7.73 -22.53
N GLU A 140 31.69 -7.65 -22.77
CA GLU A 140 32.33 -7.55 -24.06
C GLU A 140 31.61 -6.64 -25.10
N ASN A 141 30.46 -7.07 -25.65
CA ASN A 141 29.68 -6.35 -26.65
C ASN A 141 28.20 -6.17 -26.31
N GLU A 142 27.79 -6.56 -25.13
CA GLU A 142 26.37 -6.53 -24.70
C GLU A 142 26.21 -5.81 -23.36
N ILE A 143 25.17 -5.00 -23.27
CA ILE A 143 24.76 -4.38 -22.01
C ILE A 143 23.49 -5.08 -21.50
N TYR A 144 23.54 -5.53 -20.26
CA TYR A 144 22.41 -6.13 -19.57
C TYR A 144 21.88 -5.15 -18.55
N PHE A 145 20.58 -4.90 -18.60
CA PHE A 145 19.89 -4.13 -17.56
C PHE A 145 19.34 -5.08 -16.50
N ILE A 146 19.48 -4.66 -15.26
CA ILE A 146 19.02 -5.41 -14.10
C ILE A 146 18.09 -4.49 -13.32
N SER A 147 16.91 -5.02 -12.97
CA SER A 147 15.92 -4.22 -12.27
C SER A 147 16.27 -4.00 -10.80
N ASN A 148 15.55 -3.06 -10.18
CA ASN A 148 15.52 -2.85 -8.73
C ASN A 148 15.22 -4.13 -7.92
N LYS A 149 14.66 -5.17 -8.57
CA LYS A 149 14.37 -6.50 -7.99
C LYS A 149 15.35 -7.58 -8.41
N CYS A 150 16.53 -7.19 -8.87
CA CYS A 150 17.57 -8.11 -9.30
C CYS A 150 17.21 -9.03 -10.48
N LYS A 151 16.19 -8.66 -11.29
CA LYS A 151 15.80 -9.43 -12.49
C LYS A 151 16.44 -8.84 -13.75
N VAL A 152 16.82 -9.72 -14.68
CA VAL A 152 17.31 -9.30 -16.00
C VAL A 152 16.15 -8.74 -16.80
N LEU A 153 16.29 -7.51 -17.29
CA LEU A 153 15.31 -6.83 -18.13
C LEU A 153 15.68 -6.96 -19.60
N LYS A 154 14.67 -6.83 -20.47
CA LYS A 154 14.88 -6.68 -21.90
C LYS A 154 15.60 -5.35 -22.14
N ALA A 155 16.78 -5.41 -22.76
CA ALA A 155 17.56 -4.23 -23.04
C ALA A 155 16.94 -3.43 -24.20
N ASP A 156 16.63 -2.15 -23.96
CA ASP A 156 16.60 -1.18 -25.02
C ASP A 156 17.69 -0.14 -24.68
N ILE A 157 18.67 0.03 -25.56
CA ILE A 157 19.82 0.96 -25.37
C ILE A 157 19.33 2.40 -25.13
N LYS A 158 18.10 2.72 -25.51
CA LYS A 158 17.48 4.02 -25.26
C LYS A 158 17.18 4.30 -23.79
N ASP A 159 17.09 3.25 -22.95
CA ASP A 159 16.86 3.36 -21.51
C ASP A 159 18.16 3.48 -20.71
N TYR A 160 19.31 3.58 -21.38
CA TYR A 160 20.60 3.75 -20.71
C TYR A 160 20.73 5.18 -20.18
N ASP A 161 20.50 5.31 -18.88
CA ASP A 161 20.80 6.53 -18.13
C ASP A 161 22.12 6.32 -17.35
N LYS A 162 22.98 7.34 -17.36
CA LYS A 162 24.24 7.36 -16.60
C LYS A 162 24.04 7.30 -15.06
N SER A 163 22.81 7.42 -14.60
CA SER A 163 22.43 7.26 -13.18
C SER A 163 22.37 5.81 -12.71
N LEU A 164 22.40 4.83 -13.63
CA LEU A 164 22.35 3.42 -13.30
C LEU A 164 23.65 2.95 -12.64
N VAL A 165 23.53 2.07 -11.64
CA VAL A 165 24.65 1.50 -10.91
C VAL A 165 25.31 0.39 -11.75
N LYS A 166 26.62 0.46 -11.96
CA LYS A 166 27.38 -0.58 -12.66
C LYS A 166 27.60 -1.79 -11.76
N ILE A 167 27.26 -3.01 -12.24
CA ILE A 167 27.63 -4.27 -11.59
C ILE A 167 28.83 -4.87 -12.29
N LYS A 168 29.83 -5.30 -11.54
CA LYS A 168 31.00 -6.05 -12.01
C LYS A 168 31.06 -7.44 -11.39
N GLY A 169 31.73 -8.37 -12.08
CA GLY A 169 32.13 -9.66 -11.54
C GLY A 169 31.05 -10.71 -11.47
N THR A 170 29.91 -10.55 -12.15
CA THR A 170 28.90 -11.61 -12.25
C THR A 170 28.79 -12.16 -13.66
N LYS A 171 28.58 -13.48 -13.76
CA LYS A 171 28.17 -14.10 -15.03
C LYS A 171 26.65 -14.06 -15.08
N ILE A 172 26.08 -13.13 -15.82
CA ILE A 172 24.63 -13.00 -15.95
C ILE A 172 24.06 -14.20 -16.70
N LYS A 173 23.03 -14.83 -16.12
CA LYS A 173 22.18 -15.74 -16.87
C LYS A 173 21.29 -14.90 -17.77
N LYS A 174 21.43 -15.09 -19.11
CA LYS A 174 20.79 -14.28 -20.17
C LYS A 174 19.25 -14.37 -20.24
N THR A 175 18.56 -14.88 -19.23
CA THR A 175 17.11 -15.13 -19.30
C THR A 175 16.36 -13.93 -18.72
N ILE A 176 15.65 -13.21 -19.60
CA ILE A 176 14.79 -12.08 -19.21
C ILE A 176 13.76 -12.52 -18.17
N GLY A 177 13.56 -11.68 -17.15
CA GLY A 177 12.62 -11.92 -16.06
C GLY A 177 13.14 -12.80 -14.93
N GLN A 178 14.30 -13.47 -15.11
CA GLN A 178 14.94 -14.23 -14.06
C GLN A 178 15.97 -13.39 -13.28
N ASN A 179 16.30 -13.84 -12.08
CA ASN A 179 17.33 -13.20 -11.28
C ASN A 179 18.68 -13.24 -12.02
N PHE A 180 19.41 -12.13 -12.02
CA PHE A 180 20.71 -12.02 -12.69
C PHE A 180 21.79 -12.92 -12.06
N THR A 181 21.59 -13.32 -10.78
CA THR A 181 22.47 -14.23 -10.06
C THR A 181 21.65 -15.28 -9.29
N SER A 182 22.23 -16.44 -9.06
CA SER A 182 21.66 -17.50 -8.20
C SER A 182 22.03 -17.35 -6.73
N SER A 183 22.92 -16.39 -6.39
CA SER A 183 23.34 -16.14 -5.01
C SER A 183 22.24 -15.38 -4.26
N LYS A 184 21.55 -16.08 -3.35
CA LYS A 184 20.56 -15.44 -2.47
C LYS A 184 21.19 -14.33 -1.63
N ALA A 185 22.38 -14.56 -1.07
CA ALA A 185 23.08 -13.56 -0.27
C ALA A 185 23.33 -12.26 -1.04
N THR A 186 23.69 -12.35 -2.34
CA THR A 186 23.87 -11.19 -3.21
C THR A 186 22.56 -10.46 -3.46
N ILE A 187 21.48 -11.21 -3.71
CA ILE A 187 20.14 -10.61 -3.91
C ILE A 187 19.68 -9.91 -2.63
N ASP A 188 19.82 -10.55 -1.49
CA ASP A 188 19.45 -9.98 -0.18
C ASP A 188 20.27 -8.72 0.11
N PHE A 189 21.59 -8.74 -0.19
CA PHE A 189 22.46 -7.57 -0.05
C PHE A 189 21.99 -6.39 -0.92
N ILE A 190 21.70 -6.64 -2.20
CA ILE A 190 21.23 -5.59 -3.11
C ILE A 190 19.87 -5.04 -2.66
N ASN A 191 18.96 -5.88 -2.20
CA ASN A 191 17.68 -5.44 -1.68
C ASN A 191 17.80 -4.61 -0.39
N GLU A 192 18.76 -4.95 0.47
CA GLU A 192 18.97 -4.21 1.72
C GLU A 192 19.68 -2.88 1.50
N ILE A 193 20.73 -2.81 0.65
CA ILE A 193 21.47 -1.58 0.42
C ILE A 193 20.62 -0.48 -0.20
N GLN A 194 19.64 -0.83 -1.03
CA GLN A 194 18.68 0.11 -1.63
C GLN A 194 17.86 0.91 -0.58
N LYS A 195 17.75 0.41 0.65
CA LYS A 195 16.98 1.06 1.72
C LYS A 195 17.73 2.22 2.39
N PHE A 196 19.02 2.35 2.13
CA PHE A 196 19.86 3.34 2.80
C PHE A 196 19.96 4.65 2.00
N PRO A 197 20.01 5.82 2.67
CA PRO A 197 20.04 7.12 1.99
C PRO A 197 21.26 7.31 1.07
N TYR A 198 22.39 6.66 1.37
CA TYR A 198 23.61 6.76 0.56
C TYR A 198 23.53 5.96 -0.76
N PHE A 199 22.50 5.11 -0.94
CA PHE A 199 22.31 4.37 -2.18
C PHE A 199 22.26 5.27 -3.42
N LYS A 200 21.68 6.45 -3.32
CA LYS A 200 21.65 7.45 -4.40
C LYS A 200 23.03 7.92 -4.89
N ASP A 201 24.05 7.73 -4.08
CA ASP A 201 25.43 8.08 -4.37
C ASP A 201 26.26 6.87 -4.87
N LEU A 202 25.62 5.70 -5.00
CA LEU A 202 26.23 4.46 -5.46
C LEU A 202 26.48 4.51 -6.97
N LYS A 203 27.73 4.32 -7.40
CA LYS A 203 28.14 4.27 -8.80
C LYS A 203 28.40 2.85 -9.30
N GLU A 204 28.99 2.02 -8.44
CA GLU A 204 29.43 0.68 -8.81
C GLU A 204 29.28 -0.30 -7.68
N LEU A 205 28.96 -1.53 -8.03
CA LEU A 205 28.86 -2.69 -7.18
C LEU A 205 29.80 -3.78 -7.72
N ASN A 206 30.87 -4.08 -6.99
CA ASN A 206 31.82 -5.12 -7.34
C ASN A 206 31.49 -6.42 -6.62
N LEU A 207 31.12 -7.44 -7.40
CA LEU A 207 30.75 -8.78 -6.94
C LEU A 207 31.72 -9.87 -7.45
N GLU A 208 32.90 -9.45 -7.94
CA GLU A 208 33.87 -10.33 -8.59
C GLU A 208 34.40 -11.41 -7.63
N ASN A 209 34.72 -11.02 -6.43
CA ASN A 209 35.16 -11.93 -5.39
C ASN A 209 34.15 -11.98 -4.22
N LYS A 210 33.65 -13.16 -3.89
CA LYS A 210 32.65 -13.34 -2.81
C LYS A 210 33.17 -13.01 -1.41
N THR A 211 34.50 -12.94 -1.24
CA THR A 211 35.16 -12.59 0.02
C THR A 211 35.67 -11.14 0.04
N GLU A 212 35.49 -10.41 -1.06
CA GLU A 212 35.93 -9.02 -1.24
C GLU A 212 34.88 -8.19 -1.98
N ILE A 213 33.64 -8.30 -1.53
CA ILE A 213 32.55 -7.53 -2.10
C ILE A 213 32.71 -6.06 -1.73
N GLY A 214 32.65 -5.21 -2.72
CA GLY A 214 32.83 -3.78 -2.55
C GLY A 214 31.82 -2.94 -3.31
N ILE A 215 31.77 -1.67 -2.97
CA ILE A 215 31.00 -0.66 -3.68
C ILE A 215 31.80 0.63 -3.86
N MET A 216 31.47 1.37 -4.90
CA MET A 216 31.99 2.73 -5.11
C MET A 216 30.86 3.73 -4.81
N LEU A 217 31.03 4.52 -3.73
CA LEU A 217 30.13 5.62 -3.37
C LEU A 217 30.76 6.95 -3.77
N ARG A 218 30.28 7.59 -4.83
CA ARG A 218 30.94 8.74 -5.43
C ARG A 218 32.40 8.44 -5.78
N ASP A 219 33.32 8.82 -4.88
CA ASP A 219 34.76 8.64 -5.02
C ASP A 219 35.36 7.90 -3.81
N ILE A 220 34.50 7.26 -3.01
CA ILE A 220 34.88 6.47 -1.83
C ILE A 220 34.77 4.99 -2.17
N ASP A 221 35.87 4.27 -2.09
CA ASP A 221 35.90 2.82 -2.23
C ASP A 221 35.54 2.17 -0.90
N VAL A 222 34.50 1.33 -0.88
CA VAL A 222 34.01 0.66 0.33
C VAL A 222 34.13 -0.84 0.16
N ASN A 223 34.94 -1.48 1.00
CA ASN A 223 35.09 -2.94 1.05
C ASN A 223 34.27 -3.55 2.20
N PHE A 224 33.30 -4.39 1.85
CA PHE A 224 32.51 -5.17 2.82
C PHE A 224 33.21 -6.47 3.22
N GLY A 225 34.17 -6.97 2.42
CA GLY A 225 34.65 -8.33 2.51
C GLY A 225 33.58 -9.32 2.06
N ASP A 226 33.25 -10.28 2.91
CA ASP A 226 32.11 -11.17 2.67
C ASP A 226 30.76 -10.55 3.05
N LEU A 227 29.67 -11.22 2.70
CA LEU A 227 28.30 -10.77 3.05
C LEU A 227 27.83 -11.25 4.44
N ASN A 228 28.70 -11.81 5.28
CA ASN A 228 28.33 -12.17 6.64
C ASN A 228 28.02 -10.91 7.45
N ASN A 229 26.95 -10.98 8.24
CA ASN A 229 26.48 -9.85 9.05
C ASN A 229 26.24 -8.55 8.24
N ILE A 230 25.82 -8.69 6.96
CA ILE A 230 25.73 -7.57 6.04
C ILE A 230 24.84 -6.43 6.56
N ASN A 231 23.75 -6.73 7.25
CA ASN A 231 22.87 -5.71 7.84
C ASN A 231 23.59 -4.84 8.88
N PHE A 232 24.50 -5.42 9.63
CA PHE A 232 25.34 -4.65 10.55
C PHE A 232 26.33 -3.75 9.80
N LYS A 233 27.01 -4.32 8.77
CA LYS A 233 27.99 -3.56 7.95
C LYS A 233 27.32 -2.41 7.21
N LEU A 234 26.09 -2.59 6.68
CA LEU A 234 25.33 -1.52 6.02
C LEU A 234 24.94 -0.38 6.98
N LYS A 235 24.48 -0.72 8.19
CA LYS A 235 24.18 0.29 9.23
C LYS A 235 25.43 1.00 9.71
N LEU A 236 26.54 0.30 9.86
CA LEU A 236 27.82 0.89 10.23
C LEU A 236 28.31 1.86 9.15
N LEU A 237 28.18 1.48 7.87
CA LEU A 237 28.47 2.37 6.75
C LEU A 237 27.62 3.63 6.78
N ASP A 238 26.32 3.50 7.02
CA ASP A 238 25.41 4.65 7.10
C ASP A 238 25.84 5.64 8.18
N HIS A 239 26.24 5.14 9.33
CA HIS A 239 26.77 5.96 10.42
C HIS A 239 28.07 6.66 10.01
N ILE A 240 29.02 5.94 9.41
CA ILE A 240 30.31 6.49 8.95
C ILE A 240 30.09 7.57 7.88
N ILE A 241 29.25 7.31 6.88
CA ILE A 241 28.94 8.29 5.81
C ILE A 241 28.28 9.55 6.41
N SER A 242 27.40 9.39 7.38
CA SER A 242 26.78 10.52 8.10
C SER A 242 27.82 11.35 8.86
N GLU A 243 28.78 10.70 9.54
CA GLU A 243 29.86 11.40 10.25
C GLU A 243 30.79 12.11 9.26
N ILE A 244 31.19 11.45 8.18
CA ILE A 244 32.03 12.04 7.12
C ILE A 244 31.38 13.31 6.60
N LYS A 245 30.07 13.26 6.31
CA LYS A 245 29.33 14.42 5.82
C LYS A 245 29.24 15.55 6.86
N ASN A 246 28.97 15.21 8.12
CA ASN A 246 28.83 16.21 9.20
C ASN A 246 30.16 16.90 9.55
N LYS A 247 31.26 16.19 9.41
CA LYS A 247 32.61 16.70 9.75
C LYS A 247 33.37 17.22 8.52
N ASP A 248 32.81 17.18 7.34
CA ASP A 248 33.41 17.55 6.03
C ASP A 248 34.78 16.89 5.81
N ILE A 249 34.89 15.61 6.15
CA ILE A 249 36.12 14.84 6.02
C ILE A 249 36.21 14.26 4.61
N LYS A 250 37.34 14.45 3.92
CA LYS A 250 37.58 13.79 2.62
C LYS A 250 38.15 12.39 2.84
N VAL A 251 37.39 11.38 2.45
CA VAL A 251 37.73 9.96 2.63
C VAL A 251 37.98 9.32 1.28
N SER A 252 39.01 8.50 1.17
CA SER A 252 39.33 7.72 -0.04
C SER A 252 38.77 6.30 0.01
N SER A 253 38.82 5.64 1.16
CA SER A 253 38.30 4.28 1.29
C SER A 253 37.81 3.98 2.71
N ILE A 254 36.88 3.02 2.78
CA ILE A 254 36.31 2.48 4.01
C ILE A 254 36.40 0.95 3.94
N ASP A 255 37.04 0.32 4.90
CA ASP A 255 37.11 -1.15 5.00
C ASP A 255 36.27 -1.62 6.19
N LEU A 256 35.24 -2.42 5.89
CA LEU A 256 34.30 -2.99 6.85
C LEU A 256 34.53 -4.50 7.09
N ASN A 257 35.57 -5.06 6.51
CA ASN A 257 35.89 -6.49 6.65
C ASN A 257 36.34 -6.87 8.05
N ASN A 258 36.86 -5.90 8.84
CA ASN A 258 37.38 -6.10 10.20
C ASN A 258 36.27 -6.14 11.29
N GLY A 259 35.06 -6.51 10.99
CA GLY A 259 33.97 -6.65 11.95
C GLY A 259 33.53 -5.32 12.56
N LYS A 260 33.71 -5.13 13.87
CA LYS A 260 33.29 -3.90 14.57
C LYS A 260 34.30 -2.73 14.47
N ASN A 261 35.46 -2.96 13.90
CA ASN A 261 36.55 -1.97 13.81
C ASN A 261 36.79 -1.55 12.35
N PRO A 262 35.96 -0.66 11.77
CA PRO A 262 36.16 -0.22 10.39
C PRO A 262 37.46 0.58 10.26
N ILE A 263 38.13 0.46 9.10
CA ILE A 263 39.29 1.26 8.76
C ILE A 263 38.85 2.32 7.75
N VAL A 264 39.01 3.59 8.11
CA VAL A 264 38.68 4.74 7.24
C VAL A 264 40.00 5.44 6.85
N LYS A 265 40.28 5.48 5.54
CA LYS A 265 41.43 6.18 5.00
C LYS A 265 41.00 7.56 4.52
N VAL A 266 41.57 8.58 5.12
CA VAL A 266 41.35 9.98 4.75
C VAL A 266 42.39 10.42 3.72
N TYR A 267 42.00 11.32 2.82
CA TYR A 267 43.03 11.99 2.01
C TYR A 267 43.93 12.82 2.90
N SER A 268 45.24 12.52 2.93
CA SER A 268 46.19 13.41 3.56
C SER A 268 46.19 14.72 2.77
N LYS A 269 45.99 15.87 3.43
CA LYS A 269 46.37 17.15 2.85
C LYS A 269 47.86 17.01 2.54
N SER A 270 48.25 16.85 1.28
CA SER A 270 49.64 16.92 0.89
C SER A 270 50.14 18.29 1.32
N PHE A 271 51.09 18.29 2.21
CA PHE A 271 51.89 19.43 2.65
C PHE A 271 52.70 19.93 1.46
N ASN A 272 52.07 20.62 0.53
CA ASN A 272 52.72 21.37 -0.55
C ASN A 272 52.54 22.87 -0.34
N GLU A 273 52.90 23.35 0.85
CA GLU A 273 53.18 24.74 1.12
C GLU A 273 54.61 24.84 1.67
N ASN A 274 55.59 24.59 0.86
CA ASN A 274 56.97 25.12 1.13
C ASN A 274 57.91 24.78 -0.01
N LEU A 275 57.69 25.35 -1.19
CA LEU A 275 58.74 25.53 -2.20
C LEU A 275 58.45 26.78 -3.03
N ASN A 276 58.35 27.93 -2.34
CA ASN A 276 58.58 29.24 -2.95
C ASN A 276 59.02 30.20 -1.84
N LYS A 277 60.29 30.11 -1.50
CA LYS A 277 61.07 31.20 -0.98
C LYS A 277 62.38 31.31 -1.74
#